data_d21f93222ba35298d7facbc8954c78c6
#
_entry.id   d21f93222ba35298d7facbc8954c78c6
#
_cell.length_a   1.000
_cell.length_b   1.000
_cell.length_c   1.000
_cell.angle_alpha   90.00
_cell.angle_beta   90.00
_cell.angle_gamma   90.00
#
_symmetry.space_group_name_H-M   'P 1'
#
loop_
_entity.id
_entity.type
_entity.pdbx_description
1 polymer ?
#
loop_
_entity_poly.entity_id
_entity_poly.type
_entity_poly.pdbx_seq_one_letter_code
_entity_poly.pdbx_strand_id
1 'polypeptide(L)'
;MSEQADNVTMSGGGLYSLATLGAKHVIDKTIPRVLQALESANGAQTTRSINPYTFSDMGCADGGTSLELWRSVIGHLRNGAGESSNNDIQIVYADQPNNDFNALAKITHGLTEFKTYLNEFDNVFVSQSGASFYTPILPENTLDLGFSATAMHWLRGKPMDISDHIHMVGARGNELDAFAVQASKDWETILLHRARELKHGGRLVLVNFCRDEAGGSLGATDGANMFDTFNSIWQQFVDDGVITAEEYKAMTLPQYYNTVEEFSAPFEDTKSAVYQAGLRLSLIHI
;
A
#
# COMPACT_ATOMS: atom_id res chain seq x y z
N MET A 1 19.92 -10.38 16.33
CA MET A 1 19.60 -8.96 16.61
C MET A 1 18.79 -8.51 15.43
N SER A 2 17.50 -8.21 15.63
CA SER A 2 16.63 -7.72 14.56
C SER A 2 17.13 -6.34 14.17
N GLU A 3 17.61 -6.18 12.93
CA GLU A 3 17.78 -4.87 12.33
C GLU A 3 16.43 -4.18 12.37
N GLN A 4 16.28 -3.24 13.28
CA GLN A 4 15.20 -2.30 13.29
C GLN A 4 15.41 -1.42 12.04
N ALA A 5 14.56 -1.60 11.03
CA ALA A 5 14.47 -0.61 9.96
C ALA A 5 14.27 0.77 10.61
N ASP A 6 15.04 1.75 10.19
CA ASP A 6 14.80 3.14 10.54
C ASP A 6 13.37 3.47 10.09
N ASN A 7 12.45 3.52 11.05
CA ASN A 7 11.03 3.66 10.79
C ASN A 7 10.74 5.08 10.30
N VAL A 8 10.74 5.27 9.00
CA VAL A 8 10.16 6.48 8.41
C VAL A 8 8.66 6.44 8.68
N THR A 9 8.18 7.37 9.48
CA THR A 9 6.76 7.50 9.82
C THR A 9 6.13 8.68 9.12
N MET A 10 4.85 8.55 8.80
CA MET A 10 4.07 9.66 8.28
C MET A 10 3.82 10.70 9.40
N SER A 11 3.73 11.97 9.02
CA SER A 11 3.35 13.03 9.97
C SER A 11 1.98 12.73 10.56
N GLY A 12 1.89 12.68 11.89
CA GLY A 12 0.64 12.45 12.62
C GLY A 12 -0.33 13.62 12.56
N GLY A 13 -1.41 13.56 13.37
CA GLY A 13 -2.39 14.63 13.50
C GLY A 13 -3.42 14.74 12.37
N GLY A 14 -3.56 13.72 11.50
CA GLY A 14 -4.50 13.75 10.38
C GLY A 14 -4.05 14.62 9.20
N LEU A 15 -2.78 15.01 9.16
CA LEU A 15 -2.22 15.87 8.11
C LEU A 15 -2.07 15.16 6.77
N TYR A 16 -1.91 13.84 6.78
CA TYR A 16 -1.66 13.09 5.56
C TYR A 16 -2.79 13.27 4.53
N SER A 17 -4.03 13.00 4.92
CA SER A 17 -5.17 13.12 4.00
C SER A 17 -5.46 14.55 3.56
N LEU A 18 -5.08 15.55 4.37
CA LEU A 18 -5.20 16.96 3.99
C LEU A 18 -4.13 17.39 2.98
N ALA A 19 -2.92 16.86 3.12
CA ALA A 19 -1.76 17.26 2.31
C ALA A 19 -1.61 16.44 1.01
N THR A 20 -2.12 15.19 0.95
CA THR A 20 -1.85 14.26 -0.14
C THR A 20 -3.07 14.05 -1.07
N LEU A 21 -3.57 15.15 -1.64
CA LEU A 21 -4.69 15.10 -2.60
C LEU A 21 -4.38 14.21 -3.82
N GLY A 22 -3.11 14.09 -4.22
CA GLY A 22 -2.67 13.21 -5.30
C GLY A 22 -2.95 11.74 -5.00
N ALA A 23 -2.62 11.28 -3.79
CA ALA A 23 -2.89 9.91 -3.36
C ALA A 23 -4.40 9.63 -3.31
N LYS A 24 -5.19 10.55 -2.75
CA LYS A 24 -6.65 10.45 -2.76
C LYS A 24 -7.20 10.31 -4.18
N HIS A 25 -6.74 11.13 -5.12
CA HIS A 25 -7.20 11.10 -6.50
C HIS A 25 -6.89 9.76 -7.19
N VAL A 26 -5.73 9.17 -6.93
CA VAL A 26 -5.35 7.84 -7.43
C VAL A 26 -6.27 6.78 -6.85
N ILE A 27 -6.55 6.83 -5.54
CA ILE A 27 -7.48 5.90 -4.87
C ILE A 27 -8.88 6.01 -5.47
N ASP A 28 -9.41 7.22 -5.60
CA ASP A 28 -10.74 7.46 -6.17
C ASP A 28 -10.86 6.92 -7.60
N LYS A 29 -9.83 7.09 -8.44
CA LYS A 29 -9.79 6.52 -9.80
C LYS A 29 -9.73 4.99 -9.82
N THR A 30 -9.27 4.36 -8.75
CA THR A 30 -9.18 2.90 -8.64
C THR A 30 -10.52 2.26 -8.23
N ILE A 31 -11.49 3.02 -7.71
CA ILE A 31 -12.79 2.51 -7.24
C ILE A 31 -13.45 1.55 -8.25
N PRO A 32 -13.58 1.86 -9.56
CA PRO A 32 -14.21 0.93 -10.51
C PRO A 32 -13.50 -0.43 -10.59
N ARG A 33 -12.16 -0.46 -10.42
CA ARG A 33 -11.37 -1.71 -10.43
C ARG A 33 -11.59 -2.52 -9.16
N VAL A 34 -11.71 -1.85 -8.02
CA VAL A 34 -12.03 -2.51 -6.74
C VAL A 34 -13.42 -3.14 -6.80
N LEU A 35 -14.42 -2.44 -7.32
CA LEU A 35 -15.77 -2.98 -7.49
C LEU A 35 -15.78 -4.17 -8.47
N GLN A 36 -15.09 -4.09 -9.59
CA GLN A 36 -14.92 -5.21 -10.54
C GLN A 36 -14.26 -6.43 -9.88
N ALA A 37 -13.23 -6.22 -9.06
CA ALA A 37 -12.57 -7.30 -8.32
C ALA A 37 -13.53 -7.98 -7.33
N LEU A 38 -14.34 -7.18 -6.63
CA LEU A 38 -15.34 -7.67 -5.69
C LEU A 38 -16.44 -8.50 -6.38
N GLU A 39 -16.95 -8.06 -7.52
CA GLU A 39 -17.92 -8.79 -8.33
C GLU A 39 -17.37 -10.14 -8.80
N SER A 40 -16.10 -10.16 -9.25
CA SER A 40 -15.41 -11.37 -9.66
C SER A 40 -15.23 -12.38 -8.50
N ALA A 41 -15.04 -11.88 -7.27
CA ALA A 41 -14.97 -12.70 -6.07
C ALA A 41 -16.33 -13.33 -5.73
N ASN A 42 -17.41 -12.55 -5.81
CA ASN A 42 -18.75 -13.01 -5.51
C ASN A 42 -19.24 -14.10 -6.48
N GLY A 43 -18.82 -14.06 -7.75
CA GLY A 43 -19.15 -15.09 -8.74
C GLY A 43 -18.45 -16.43 -8.52
N ALA A 44 -17.31 -16.45 -7.79
CA ALA A 44 -16.54 -17.66 -7.52
C ALA A 44 -17.01 -18.41 -6.24
N GLN A 45 -17.79 -17.78 -5.36
CA GLN A 45 -18.27 -18.38 -4.12
C GLN A 45 -19.66 -18.99 -4.30
N THR A 46 -19.74 -20.33 -4.35
CA THR A 46 -21.00 -21.07 -4.46
C THR A 46 -21.74 -21.26 -3.15
N THR A 47 -21.12 -20.97 -2.01
CA THR A 47 -21.73 -21.02 -0.68
C THR A 47 -21.32 -19.81 0.14
N ARG A 48 -22.24 -18.87 0.35
CA ARG A 48 -22.01 -17.73 1.24
C ARG A 48 -21.95 -18.19 2.69
N SER A 49 -20.81 -18.02 3.30
CA SER A 49 -20.67 -18.12 4.75
C SER A 49 -21.45 -16.97 5.41
N ILE A 50 -22.07 -17.25 6.56
CA ILE A 50 -22.74 -16.27 7.44
C ILE A 50 -21.72 -15.33 8.11
N ASN A 51 -20.46 -15.46 7.81
CA ASN A 51 -19.37 -14.66 8.35
C ASN A 51 -19.38 -13.24 7.73
N PRO A 52 -18.96 -12.21 8.48
CA PRO A 52 -18.87 -10.86 7.93
C PRO A 52 -17.92 -10.82 6.73
N TYR A 53 -18.17 -9.89 5.82
CA TYR A 53 -17.15 -9.49 4.85
C TYR A 53 -16.00 -8.84 5.61
N THR A 54 -14.78 -9.29 5.34
CA THR A 54 -13.59 -8.71 5.93
C THR A 54 -12.75 -8.05 4.85
N PHE A 55 -12.55 -6.75 4.97
CA PHE A 55 -11.72 -5.95 4.09
C PHE A 55 -10.52 -5.40 4.86
N SER A 56 -9.42 -5.14 4.17
CA SER A 56 -8.25 -4.51 4.78
C SER A 56 -7.72 -3.39 3.91
N ASP A 57 -7.40 -2.26 4.56
CA ASP A 57 -6.66 -1.13 4.01
C ASP A 57 -5.25 -1.15 4.58
N MET A 58 -4.26 -1.46 3.75
CA MET A 58 -2.89 -1.74 4.18
C MET A 58 -1.96 -0.58 3.80
N GLY A 59 -1.29 0.01 4.80
CA GLY A 59 -0.54 1.27 4.65
C GLY A 59 -1.51 2.45 4.57
N CYS A 60 -2.49 2.46 5.47
CA CYS A 60 -3.64 3.36 5.44
C CYS A 60 -3.34 4.78 5.93
N ALA A 61 -2.19 5.04 6.53
CA ALA A 61 -1.85 6.29 7.20
C ALA A 61 -2.95 6.75 8.18
N ASP A 62 -3.58 7.90 7.95
CA ASP A 62 -4.69 8.40 8.76
C ASP A 62 -6.09 7.97 8.25
N GLY A 63 -6.15 7.15 7.20
CA GLY A 63 -7.37 6.55 6.64
C GLY A 63 -8.30 7.49 5.86
N GLY A 64 -8.05 8.80 5.87
CA GLY A 64 -8.96 9.76 5.25
C GLY A 64 -8.99 9.69 3.72
N THR A 65 -7.88 9.31 3.09
CA THR A 65 -7.78 9.19 1.62
C THR A 65 -8.64 8.07 1.05
N SER A 66 -8.94 7.02 1.83
CA SER A 66 -9.69 5.83 1.37
C SER A 66 -11.17 5.81 1.80
N LEU A 67 -11.67 6.82 2.51
CA LEU A 67 -13.06 6.86 2.97
C LEU A 67 -14.07 6.73 1.82
N GLU A 68 -13.83 7.37 0.68
CA GLU A 68 -14.70 7.31 -0.49
C GLU A 68 -14.67 5.94 -1.17
N LEU A 69 -13.51 5.31 -1.21
CA LEU A 69 -13.37 3.92 -1.67
C LEU A 69 -14.27 3.00 -0.85
N TRP A 70 -14.14 3.03 0.47
CA TRP A 70 -14.92 2.15 1.34
C TRP A 70 -16.40 2.48 1.31
N ARG A 71 -16.78 3.76 1.23
CA ARG A 71 -18.17 4.16 1.00
C ARG A 71 -18.74 3.52 -0.27
N SER A 72 -17.98 3.56 -1.36
CA SER A 72 -18.38 2.98 -2.65
C SER A 72 -18.50 1.46 -2.59
N VAL A 73 -17.56 0.77 -1.94
CA VAL A 73 -17.57 -0.70 -1.74
C VAL A 73 -18.80 -1.11 -0.92
N ILE A 74 -19.04 -0.45 0.22
CA ILE A 74 -20.18 -0.73 1.08
C ILE A 74 -21.49 -0.47 0.34
N GLY A 75 -21.62 0.70 -0.31
CA GLY A 75 -22.81 1.06 -1.10
C GLY A 75 -23.10 0.05 -2.20
N HIS A 76 -22.08 -0.45 -2.90
CA HIS A 76 -22.21 -1.49 -3.92
C HIS A 76 -22.79 -2.79 -3.32
N LEU A 77 -22.27 -3.24 -2.17
CA LEU A 77 -22.76 -4.43 -1.48
C LEU A 77 -24.19 -4.26 -0.96
N ARG A 78 -24.54 -3.10 -0.42
CA ARG A 78 -25.88 -2.79 0.11
C ARG A 78 -26.94 -2.68 -1.00
N ASN A 79 -26.55 -2.23 -2.18
CA ASN A 79 -27.45 -2.10 -3.34
C ASN A 79 -27.57 -3.41 -4.16
N GLY A 80 -26.76 -4.43 -3.86
CA GLY A 80 -26.86 -5.74 -4.49
C GLY A 80 -28.16 -6.46 -4.12
N ALA A 81 -28.75 -7.19 -5.08
CA ALA A 81 -29.96 -7.98 -4.82
C ALA A 81 -29.64 -9.23 -4.00
N GLY A 82 -30.35 -9.45 -2.87
CA GLY A 82 -30.34 -10.68 -2.10
C GLY A 82 -29.95 -10.51 -0.62
N GLU A 83 -29.87 -11.63 0.12
CA GLU A 83 -29.59 -11.69 1.56
C GLU A 83 -28.27 -11.05 1.96
N SER A 84 -27.33 -10.85 1.02
CA SER A 84 -26.03 -10.21 1.24
C SER A 84 -26.09 -8.73 1.59
N SER A 85 -27.20 -8.06 1.25
CA SER A 85 -27.33 -6.61 1.49
C SER A 85 -27.30 -6.23 2.98
N ASN A 86 -27.47 -7.19 3.88
CA ASN A 86 -27.47 -6.96 5.32
C ASN A 86 -26.31 -7.64 6.07
N ASN A 87 -25.35 -8.25 5.36
CA ASN A 87 -24.19 -8.87 6.02
C ASN A 87 -23.38 -7.84 6.77
N ASP A 88 -22.82 -8.24 7.90
CA ASP A 88 -21.82 -7.45 8.61
C ASP A 88 -20.59 -7.23 7.72
N ILE A 89 -20.03 -6.03 7.79
CA ILE A 89 -18.81 -5.66 7.08
C ILE A 89 -17.78 -5.22 8.11
N GLN A 90 -16.61 -5.83 8.09
CA GLN A 90 -15.46 -5.41 8.88
C GLN A 90 -14.40 -4.80 7.97
N ILE A 91 -13.94 -3.60 8.29
CA ILE A 91 -12.81 -2.94 7.63
C ILE A 91 -11.66 -2.84 8.63
N VAL A 92 -10.53 -3.42 8.28
CA VAL A 92 -9.31 -3.41 9.10
C VAL A 92 -8.31 -2.45 8.46
N TYR A 93 -8.10 -1.31 9.08
CA TYR A 93 -7.06 -0.36 8.74
C TYR A 93 -5.75 -0.81 9.37
N ALA A 94 -4.75 -1.11 8.54
CA ALA A 94 -3.46 -1.61 8.98
C ALA A 94 -2.34 -0.66 8.57
N ASP A 95 -1.47 -0.37 9.53
CA ASP A 95 -0.26 0.41 9.31
C ASP A 95 0.83 0.00 10.30
N GLN A 96 2.02 0.59 10.20
CA GLN A 96 3.10 0.32 11.14
C GLN A 96 2.69 0.62 12.59
N PRO A 97 3.27 -0.06 13.58
CA PRO A 97 2.90 0.10 14.99
C PRO A 97 3.04 1.52 15.54
N ASN A 98 3.89 2.33 14.93
CA ASN A 98 4.14 3.73 15.28
C ASN A 98 3.26 4.75 14.53
N ASN A 99 2.29 4.29 13.73
CA ASN A 99 1.31 5.15 13.09
C ASN A 99 0.43 5.89 14.12
N ASP A 100 -0.09 7.06 13.76
CA ASP A 100 -1.03 7.81 14.59
C ASP A 100 -2.46 7.22 14.49
N PHE A 101 -2.65 6.09 15.19
CA PHE A 101 -3.96 5.42 15.25
C PHE A 101 -5.05 6.26 15.93
N ASN A 102 -4.69 7.29 16.71
CA ASN A 102 -5.68 8.19 17.28
C ASN A 102 -6.25 9.13 16.21
N ALA A 103 -5.42 9.65 15.30
CA ALA A 103 -5.89 10.41 14.15
C ALA A 103 -6.77 9.54 13.25
N LEU A 104 -6.33 8.33 12.92
CA LEU A 104 -7.10 7.34 12.17
C LEU A 104 -8.49 7.08 12.80
N ALA A 105 -8.56 6.85 14.11
CA ALA A 105 -9.82 6.64 14.81
C ALA A 105 -10.75 7.87 14.69
N LYS A 106 -10.24 9.07 14.88
CA LYS A 106 -11.03 10.30 14.76
C LYS A 106 -11.60 10.49 13.37
N ILE A 107 -10.79 10.27 12.34
CA ILE A 107 -11.20 10.42 10.93
C ILE A 107 -12.25 9.37 10.57
N THR A 108 -11.99 8.10 10.84
CA THR A 108 -12.90 7.00 10.48
C THR A 108 -14.23 7.06 11.22
N HIS A 109 -14.25 7.60 12.46
CA HIS A 109 -15.49 7.77 13.25
C HIS A 109 -16.15 9.16 13.10
N GLY A 110 -15.68 9.99 12.15
CA GLY A 110 -16.32 11.27 11.82
C GLY A 110 -16.19 12.34 12.91
N LEU A 111 -15.09 12.31 13.68
CA LEU A 111 -14.76 13.32 14.69
C LEU A 111 -13.89 14.47 14.12
N THR A 112 -13.82 14.56 12.79
CA THR A 112 -13.10 15.58 12.03
C THR A 112 -14.01 16.14 10.93
N GLU A 113 -13.47 16.99 10.03
CA GLU A 113 -14.19 17.49 8.86
C GLU A 113 -14.44 16.40 7.78
N PHE A 114 -13.80 15.26 7.84
CA PHE A 114 -13.99 14.17 6.90
C PHE A 114 -15.34 13.47 7.12
N LYS A 115 -16.08 13.26 6.03
CA LYS A 115 -17.34 12.51 6.08
C LYS A 115 -17.06 11.01 6.12
N THR A 116 -17.43 10.36 7.21
CA THR A 116 -17.31 8.92 7.35
C THR A 116 -18.51 8.19 6.76
N TYR A 117 -18.27 7.00 6.23
CA TYR A 117 -19.31 6.06 5.78
C TYR A 117 -20.09 5.43 6.94
N LEU A 118 -19.57 5.46 8.17
CA LEU A 118 -20.25 4.91 9.36
C LEU A 118 -21.55 5.66 9.72
N ASN A 119 -21.73 6.88 9.24
CA ASN A 119 -22.97 7.63 9.42
C ASN A 119 -24.03 7.33 8.34
N GLU A 120 -23.67 6.54 7.32
CA GLU A 120 -24.51 6.26 6.16
C GLU A 120 -24.97 4.79 6.09
N PHE A 121 -24.20 3.88 6.72
CA PHE A 121 -24.45 2.44 6.61
C PHE A 121 -24.42 1.76 7.99
N ASP A 122 -25.42 0.92 8.24
CA ASP A 122 -25.48 0.07 9.41
C ASP A 122 -24.62 -1.22 9.24
N ASN A 123 -24.30 -1.87 10.35
CA ASN A 123 -23.56 -3.15 10.38
C ASN A 123 -22.17 -3.06 9.71
N VAL A 124 -21.50 -1.93 9.86
CA VAL A 124 -20.13 -1.69 9.43
C VAL A 124 -19.25 -1.49 10.66
N PHE A 125 -18.23 -2.33 10.78
CA PHE A 125 -17.31 -2.34 11.92
C PHE A 125 -15.91 -1.93 11.45
N VAL A 126 -15.27 -1.04 12.19
CA VAL A 126 -13.90 -0.60 11.93
C VAL A 126 -12.98 -1.14 12.99
N SER A 127 -11.88 -1.75 12.57
CA SER A 127 -10.78 -2.18 13.42
C SER A 127 -9.47 -1.58 12.94
N GLN A 128 -8.49 -1.50 13.83
CA GLN A 128 -7.15 -1.00 13.55
C GLN A 128 -6.13 -2.07 13.89
N SER A 129 -5.12 -2.22 13.06
CA SER A 129 -4.02 -3.16 13.26
C SER A 129 -2.68 -2.44 13.16
N GLY A 130 -1.94 -2.41 14.27
CA GLY A 130 -0.56 -1.94 14.31
C GLY A 130 0.41 -3.01 13.78
N ALA A 131 0.18 -3.47 12.55
CA ALA A 131 0.99 -4.50 11.91
C ALA A 131 1.41 -4.04 10.52
N SER A 132 2.71 -4.06 10.26
CA SER A 132 3.25 -3.80 8.92
C SER A 132 2.74 -4.83 7.92
N PHE A 133 2.52 -4.44 6.67
CA PHE A 133 2.19 -5.38 5.58
C PHE A 133 3.28 -6.44 5.32
N TYR A 134 4.45 -6.30 5.93
CA TYR A 134 5.52 -7.32 5.96
C TYR A 134 5.29 -8.44 6.96
N THR A 135 4.21 -8.38 7.71
CA THR A 135 3.80 -9.39 8.69
C THR A 135 2.33 -9.78 8.49
N PRO A 136 1.85 -10.86 9.09
CA PRO A 136 0.42 -11.16 9.09
C PRO A 136 -0.38 -10.04 9.74
N ILE A 137 -1.43 -9.59 9.05
CA ILE A 137 -2.38 -8.56 9.53
C ILE A 137 -3.66 -9.21 10.03
N LEU A 138 -4.06 -10.30 9.39
CA LEU A 138 -5.30 -11.01 9.63
C LEU A 138 -5.06 -12.51 9.82
N PRO A 139 -5.98 -13.23 10.48
CA PRO A 139 -5.96 -14.69 10.50
C PRO A 139 -6.09 -15.29 9.10
N GLU A 140 -5.67 -16.57 8.98
CA GLU A 140 -5.77 -17.31 7.72
C GLU A 140 -7.22 -17.40 7.23
N ASN A 141 -7.40 -17.30 5.92
CA ASN A 141 -8.68 -17.49 5.24
C ASN A 141 -9.82 -16.58 5.79
N THR A 142 -9.49 -15.33 6.13
CA THR A 142 -10.49 -14.38 6.64
C THR A 142 -10.71 -13.17 5.74
N LEU A 143 -9.77 -12.84 4.86
CA LEU A 143 -9.79 -11.66 4.00
C LEU A 143 -10.56 -11.90 2.71
N ASP A 144 -11.61 -11.11 2.46
CA ASP A 144 -12.36 -11.13 1.20
C ASP A 144 -11.74 -10.20 0.15
N LEU A 145 -11.33 -8.99 0.58
CA LEU A 145 -10.69 -7.99 -0.26
C LEU A 145 -9.58 -7.25 0.50
N GLY A 146 -8.35 -7.32 0.00
CA GLY A 146 -7.24 -6.51 0.47
C GLY A 146 -6.99 -5.35 -0.49
N PHE A 147 -6.82 -4.16 0.07
CA PHE A 147 -6.48 -2.95 -0.66
C PHE A 147 -5.21 -2.32 -0.10
N SER A 148 -4.39 -1.78 -0.97
CA SER A 148 -3.27 -0.90 -0.62
C SER A 148 -3.03 0.08 -1.75
N ALA A 149 -2.74 1.32 -1.41
CA ALA A 149 -2.37 2.33 -2.40
C ALA A 149 -1.16 3.13 -1.95
N THR A 150 -0.20 3.31 -2.87
CA THR A 150 0.97 4.18 -2.69
C THR A 150 1.79 3.93 -1.42
N ALA A 151 1.85 2.69 -0.95
CA ALA A 151 2.54 2.31 0.28
C ALA A 151 3.63 1.23 0.07
N MET A 152 3.40 0.23 -0.78
CA MET A 152 4.27 -0.96 -0.86
C MET A 152 5.56 -0.74 -1.69
N HIS A 153 5.91 0.49 -2.01
CA HIS A 153 7.22 0.87 -2.54
C HIS A 153 8.25 1.17 -1.43
N TRP A 154 7.83 1.29 -0.18
CA TRP A 154 8.71 1.39 0.98
C TRP A 154 9.28 0.02 1.30
N LEU A 155 10.60 -0.13 1.21
CA LEU A 155 11.29 -1.38 1.52
C LEU A 155 11.29 -1.66 3.02
N ARG A 156 11.37 -2.93 3.37
CA ARG A 156 11.46 -3.38 4.77
C ARG A 156 12.71 -2.84 5.48
N GLY A 157 13.77 -2.61 4.72
CA GLY A 157 15.00 -2.03 5.20
C GLY A 157 15.84 -1.49 4.05
N LYS A 158 16.70 -0.54 4.35
CA LYS A 158 17.67 0.03 3.42
C LYS A 158 18.75 -1.01 3.09
N PRO A 159 18.90 -1.45 1.82
CA PRO A 159 19.91 -2.45 1.48
C PRO A 159 21.34 -1.92 1.55
N MET A 160 21.54 -0.66 1.21
CA MET A 160 22.80 0.07 1.31
C MET A 160 22.56 1.58 1.14
N ASP A 161 23.56 2.39 1.43
CA ASP A 161 23.56 3.81 1.10
C ASP A 161 23.77 4.00 -0.40
N ILE A 162 23.12 5.02 -0.99
CA ILE A 162 23.40 5.48 -2.34
C ILE A 162 24.47 6.57 -2.26
N SER A 163 25.52 6.49 -3.09
CA SER A 163 26.72 7.31 -2.95
C SER A 163 26.46 8.80 -3.13
N ASP A 164 25.69 9.16 -4.14
CA ASP A 164 25.52 10.56 -4.57
C ASP A 164 24.05 11.01 -4.62
N HIS A 165 23.16 10.23 -4.01
CA HIS A 165 21.74 10.52 -4.04
C HIS A 165 20.98 9.95 -2.84
N ILE A 166 19.93 10.63 -2.40
CA ILE A 166 19.09 10.19 -1.29
C ILE A 166 17.95 9.23 -1.70
N HIS A 167 17.75 8.99 -2.99
CA HIS A 167 16.64 8.19 -3.51
C HIS A 167 17.10 7.26 -4.65
N MET A 168 16.43 6.14 -4.84
CA MET A 168 16.74 5.12 -5.83
C MET A 168 16.83 5.62 -7.29
N VAL A 169 16.23 6.74 -7.63
CA VAL A 169 16.33 7.33 -8.98
C VAL A 169 17.78 7.72 -9.34
N GLY A 170 18.60 8.00 -8.32
CA GLY A 170 20.04 8.25 -8.47
C GLY A 170 20.92 7.01 -8.37
N ALA A 171 20.39 5.86 -7.92
CA ALA A 171 21.17 4.63 -7.78
C ALA A 171 21.60 4.07 -9.15
N ARG A 172 22.81 3.51 -9.21
CA ARG A 172 23.39 2.95 -10.44
C ARG A 172 24.16 1.66 -10.12
N GLY A 173 24.26 0.76 -11.09
CA GLY A 173 25.03 -0.48 -10.99
C GLY A 173 24.67 -1.27 -9.73
N ASN A 174 25.66 -1.63 -8.92
CA ASN A 174 25.47 -2.45 -7.73
C ASN A 174 24.48 -1.85 -6.70
N GLU A 175 24.35 -0.53 -6.61
CA GLU A 175 23.39 0.11 -5.73
C GLU A 175 21.96 -0.20 -6.19
N LEU A 176 21.66 0.02 -7.48
CA LEU A 176 20.35 -0.27 -8.05
C LEU A 176 20.02 -1.76 -7.95
N ASP A 177 21.00 -2.64 -8.20
CA ASP A 177 20.84 -4.09 -8.11
C ASP A 177 20.53 -4.52 -6.66
N ALA A 178 21.17 -3.92 -5.66
CA ALA A 178 20.89 -4.22 -4.25
C ALA A 178 19.46 -3.83 -3.86
N PHE A 179 18.99 -2.67 -4.31
CA PHE A 179 17.60 -2.22 -4.10
C PHE A 179 16.60 -3.14 -4.80
N ALA A 180 16.86 -3.56 -6.05
CA ALA A 180 16.02 -4.48 -6.80
C ALA A 180 15.90 -5.85 -6.11
N VAL A 181 17.02 -6.40 -5.63
CA VAL A 181 17.04 -7.67 -4.88
C VAL A 181 16.24 -7.56 -3.58
N GLN A 182 16.35 -6.47 -2.85
CA GLN A 182 15.56 -6.24 -1.64
C GLN A 182 14.09 -6.11 -1.98
N ALA A 183 13.73 -5.33 -2.98
CA ALA A 183 12.36 -5.12 -3.42
C ALA A 183 11.67 -6.43 -3.86
N SER A 184 12.38 -7.29 -4.59
CA SER A 184 11.87 -8.61 -4.99
C SER A 184 11.55 -9.49 -3.78
N LYS A 185 12.42 -9.55 -2.78
CA LYS A 185 12.19 -10.30 -1.52
C LYS A 185 11.01 -9.74 -0.73
N ASP A 186 10.93 -8.42 -0.67
CA ASP A 186 9.90 -7.70 0.03
C ASP A 186 8.53 -7.92 -0.62
N TRP A 187 8.46 -7.86 -1.95
CA TRP A 187 7.26 -8.12 -2.71
C TRP A 187 6.75 -9.55 -2.53
N GLU A 188 7.65 -10.54 -2.61
CA GLU A 188 7.31 -11.94 -2.33
C GLU A 188 6.78 -12.12 -0.91
N THR A 189 7.43 -11.50 0.08
CA THR A 189 7.00 -11.56 1.50
C THR A 189 5.60 -10.99 1.69
N ILE A 190 5.31 -9.82 1.12
CA ILE A 190 3.99 -9.20 1.18
C ILE A 190 2.94 -10.14 0.58
N LEU A 191 3.19 -10.63 -0.62
CA LEU A 191 2.25 -11.49 -1.35
C LEU A 191 1.97 -12.80 -0.61
N LEU A 192 2.97 -13.43 -0.01
CA LEU A 192 2.79 -14.67 0.74
C LEU A 192 1.96 -14.49 2.00
N HIS A 193 2.13 -13.40 2.75
CA HIS A 193 1.25 -13.09 3.87
C HIS A 193 -0.19 -12.86 3.41
N ARG A 194 -0.39 -12.14 2.33
CA ARG A 194 -1.72 -11.89 1.76
C ARG A 194 -2.36 -13.17 1.22
N ALA A 195 -1.56 -14.06 0.57
CA ALA A 195 -2.05 -15.36 0.12
C ALA A 195 -2.63 -16.21 1.25
N ARG A 196 -1.96 -16.20 2.41
CA ARG A 196 -2.42 -16.90 3.61
C ARG A 196 -3.71 -16.31 4.18
N GLU A 197 -3.86 -14.99 4.19
CA GLU A 197 -5.00 -14.28 4.77
C GLU A 197 -6.25 -14.33 3.89
N LEU A 198 -6.07 -14.38 2.58
CA LEU A 198 -7.18 -14.41 1.64
C LEU A 198 -8.04 -15.68 1.80
N LYS A 199 -9.34 -15.49 1.80
CA LYS A 199 -10.30 -16.56 1.54
C LYS A 199 -10.09 -17.10 0.12
N HIS A 200 -10.50 -18.34 -0.13
CA HIS A 200 -10.54 -18.86 -1.49
C HIS A 200 -11.44 -17.96 -2.36
N GLY A 201 -10.89 -17.47 -3.47
CA GLY A 201 -11.58 -16.52 -4.33
C GLY A 201 -11.49 -15.06 -3.86
N GLY A 202 -10.87 -14.79 -2.72
CA GLY A 202 -10.59 -13.41 -2.26
C GLY A 202 -9.69 -12.63 -3.24
N ARG A 203 -9.68 -11.33 -3.13
CA ARG A 203 -9.01 -10.42 -4.08
C ARG A 203 -8.04 -9.48 -3.38
N LEU A 204 -6.98 -9.11 -4.11
CA LEU A 204 -6.09 -8.01 -3.77
C LEU A 204 -6.17 -6.96 -4.87
N VAL A 205 -6.27 -5.70 -4.48
CA VAL A 205 -6.10 -4.56 -5.38
C VAL A 205 -4.98 -3.70 -4.81
N LEU A 206 -3.83 -3.71 -5.48
CA LEU A 206 -2.60 -3.09 -5.01
C LEU A 206 -2.16 -2.01 -6.01
N VAL A 207 -2.17 -0.76 -5.57
CA VAL A 207 -1.81 0.41 -6.38
C VAL A 207 -0.42 0.87 -5.98
N ASN A 208 0.53 0.78 -6.89
CA ASN A 208 1.93 1.06 -6.62
C ASN A 208 2.51 2.09 -7.59
N PHE A 209 3.53 2.82 -7.14
CA PHE A 209 4.40 3.53 -8.06
C PHE A 209 5.23 2.52 -8.86
N CYS A 210 5.39 2.81 -10.15
CA CYS A 210 6.07 1.95 -11.10
C CYS A 210 7.10 2.76 -11.89
N ARG A 211 8.17 2.12 -12.35
CA ARG A 211 9.05 2.65 -13.38
C ARG A 211 8.58 2.16 -14.74
N ASP A 212 8.59 3.03 -15.73
CA ASP A 212 8.34 2.64 -17.12
C ASP A 212 9.60 2.05 -17.79
N GLU A 213 9.45 1.56 -19.02
CA GLU A 213 10.54 0.96 -19.79
C GLU A 213 11.66 1.95 -20.12
N ALA A 214 11.37 3.26 -20.14
CA ALA A 214 12.36 4.32 -20.37
C ALA A 214 13.06 4.74 -19.06
N GLY A 215 12.69 4.14 -17.91
CA GLY A 215 13.21 4.49 -16.59
C GLY A 215 12.49 5.66 -15.93
N GLY A 216 11.44 6.18 -16.55
CA GLY A 216 10.59 7.23 -15.96
C GLY A 216 9.87 6.71 -14.73
N SER A 217 9.77 7.54 -13.69
CA SER A 217 9.13 7.20 -12.41
C SER A 217 8.38 8.39 -11.85
N LEU A 218 7.73 8.21 -10.70
CA LEU A 218 7.11 9.33 -9.98
C LEU A 218 8.10 10.50 -9.84
N GLY A 219 7.62 11.70 -10.14
CA GLY A 219 8.40 12.93 -10.06
C GLY A 219 9.16 13.32 -11.32
N ALA A 220 9.16 12.47 -12.36
CA ALA A 220 9.75 12.80 -13.66
C ALA A 220 8.79 13.70 -14.44
N THR A 221 9.27 14.90 -14.85
CA THR A 221 8.52 15.87 -15.65
C THR A 221 9.49 16.64 -16.56
N ASP A 222 9.27 16.60 -17.85
CA ASP A 222 10.04 17.35 -18.86
C ASP A 222 11.58 17.20 -18.74
N GLY A 223 12.05 15.99 -18.43
CA GLY A 223 13.48 15.68 -18.28
C GLY A 223 14.09 16.05 -16.94
N ALA A 224 13.32 16.60 -16.00
CA ALA A 224 13.71 16.81 -14.62
C ALA A 224 13.04 15.78 -13.71
N ASN A 225 13.70 15.40 -12.62
CA ASN A 225 13.11 14.56 -11.59
C ASN A 225 13.03 15.32 -10.26
N MET A 226 11.89 15.25 -9.60
CA MET A 226 11.66 15.89 -8.32
C MET A 226 12.72 15.47 -7.26
N PHE A 227 13.09 14.18 -7.26
CA PHE A 227 14.09 13.67 -6.31
C PHE A 227 15.51 14.17 -6.62
N ASP A 228 15.85 14.43 -7.89
CA ASP A 228 17.12 15.09 -8.24
C ASP A 228 17.16 16.51 -7.68
N THR A 229 16.03 17.23 -7.72
CA THR A 229 15.90 18.57 -7.12
C THR A 229 16.07 18.52 -5.60
N PHE A 230 15.39 17.59 -4.93
CA PHE A 230 15.56 17.40 -3.49
C PHE A 230 17.00 17.02 -3.14
N ASN A 231 17.60 16.13 -3.90
CA ASN A 231 18.98 15.74 -3.72
C ASN A 231 19.94 16.92 -3.81
N SER A 232 19.76 17.79 -4.80
CA SER A 232 20.58 18.99 -4.95
C SER A 232 20.48 19.94 -3.75
N ILE A 233 19.28 20.07 -3.15
CA ILE A 233 19.07 20.86 -1.93
C ILE A 233 19.81 20.23 -0.75
N TRP A 234 19.76 18.90 -0.59
CA TRP A 234 20.47 18.20 0.46
C TRP A 234 21.99 18.31 0.30
N GLN A 235 22.50 18.23 -0.93
CA GLN A 235 23.93 18.46 -1.20
C GLN A 235 24.35 19.90 -0.84
N GLN A 236 23.52 20.87 -1.14
CA GLN A 236 23.77 22.27 -0.72
C GLN A 236 23.89 22.38 0.82
N PHE A 237 23.07 21.66 1.59
CA PHE A 237 23.19 21.66 3.04
C PHE A 237 24.50 21.06 3.55
N VAL A 238 25.08 20.08 2.83
CA VAL A 238 26.43 19.58 3.11
C VAL A 238 27.48 20.68 2.84
N ASP A 239 27.40 21.33 1.69
CA ASP A 239 28.35 22.37 1.28
C ASP A 239 28.30 23.59 2.23
N ASP A 240 27.11 23.92 2.73
CA ASP A 240 26.89 25.00 3.70
C ASP A 240 27.23 24.59 5.15
N GLY A 241 27.61 23.31 5.38
CA GLY A 241 27.93 22.80 6.72
C GLY A 241 26.75 22.68 7.68
N VAL A 242 25.52 22.62 7.15
CA VAL A 242 24.28 22.43 7.92
C VAL A 242 24.13 20.98 8.35
N ILE A 243 24.52 20.05 7.48
CA ILE A 243 24.61 18.59 7.74
C ILE A 243 25.97 18.07 7.33
N THR A 244 26.37 16.95 7.89
CA THR A 244 27.63 16.26 7.52
C THR A 244 27.43 15.37 6.29
N ALA A 245 28.51 14.97 5.64
CA ALA A 245 28.50 14.01 4.54
C ALA A 245 28.01 12.62 5.00
N GLU A 246 28.27 12.24 6.24
CA GLU A 246 27.79 11.00 6.87
C GLU A 246 26.26 11.05 7.07
N GLU A 247 25.73 12.15 7.58
CA GLU A 247 24.29 12.35 7.72
C GLU A 247 23.59 12.31 6.35
N TYR A 248 24.15 12.97 5.35
CA TYR A 248 23.62 12.93 3.97
C TYR A 248 23.51 11.49 3.44
N LYS A 249 24.55 10.67 3.58
CA LYS A 249 24.51 9.27 3.15
C LYS A 249 23.47 8.46 3.93
N ALA A 250 23.36 8.71 5.23
CA ALA A 250 22.38 8.03 6.08
C ALA A 250 20.92 8.35 5.67
N MET A 251 20.69 9.48 4.99
CA MET A 251 19.36 9.91 4.52
C MET A 251 18.83 9.13 3.31
N THR A 252 19.57 8.17 2.76
CA THR A 252 19.07 7.32 1.67
C THR A 252 17.71 6.72 2.03
N LEU A 253 16.69 7.04 1.24
CA LEU A 253 15.33 6.55 1.44
C LEU A 253 15.22 5.07 1.06
N PRO A 254 14.65 4.22 1.91
CA PRO A 254 14.44 2.80 1.61
C PRO A 254 13.21 2.62 0.71
N GLN A 255 13.27 3.14 -0.51
CA GLN A 255 12.20 3.06 -1.50
C GLN A 255 12.70 2.42 -2.78
N TYR A 256 11.80 1.67 -3.44
CA TYR A 256 12.05 1.13 -4.77
C TYR A 256 10.76 1.09 -5.59
N TYR A 257 10.82 1.59 -6.79
CA TYR A 257 9.73 1.52 -7.74
C TYR A 257 9.99 0.37 -8.71
N ASN A 258 9.26 -0.72 -8.51
CA ASN A 258 9.35 -1.87 -9.41
C ASN A 258 8.91 -1.51 -10.83
N THR A 259 9.41 -2.24 -11.81
CA THR A 259 8.84 -2.26 -13.17
C THR A 259 7.60 -3.16 -13.21
N VAL A 260 6.88 -3.14 -14.33
CA VAL A 260 5.74 -4.05 -14.53
C VAL A 260 6.18 -5.51 -14.50
N GLU A 261 7.32 -5.82 -15.12
CA GLU A 261 7.92 -7.15 -15.13
C GLU A 261 8.28 -7.62 -13.73
N GLU A 262 8.90 -6.75 -12.92
CA GLU A 262 9.25 -7.08 -11.54
C GLU A 262 8.01 -7.33 -10.67
N PHE A 263 6.93 -6.59 -10.87
CA PHE A 263 5.65 -6.84 -10.18
C PHE A 263 4.97 -8.13 -10.64
N SER A 264 5.03 -8.48 -11.93
CA SER A 264 4.36 -9.66 -12.51
C SER A 264 5.13 -10.95 -12.34
N ALA A 265 6.46 -10.90 -12.27
CA ALA A 265 7.33 -12.07 -12.24
C ALA A 265 6.92 -13.17 -11.23
N PRO A 266 6.52 -12.88 -9.98
CA PRO A 266 6.10 -13.92 -9.05
C PRO A 266 4.85 -14.70 -9.46
N PHE A 267 4.03 -14.16 -10.37
CA PHE A 267 2.80 -14.77 -10.85
C PHE A 267 2.98 -15.55 -12.17
N GLU A 268 4.04 -15.25 -12.91
CA GLU A 268 4.37 -15.89 -14.20
C GLU A 268 5.22 -17.15 -14.01
N ASP A 269 6.15 -17.14 -13.05
CA ASP A 269 6.92 -18.33 -12.71
C ASP A 269 6.07 -19.32 -11.90
N THR A 270 5.67 -20.42 -12.55
CA THR A 270 4.88 -21.48 -11.92
C THR A 270 5.59 -22.17 -10.75
N LYS A 271 6.90 -21.98 -10.58
CA LYS A 271 7.68 -22.53 -9.46
C LYS A 271 7.83 -21.52 -8.31
N SER A 272 7.45 -20.25 -8.51
CA SER A 272 7.52 -19.24 -7.45
C SER A 272 6.67 -19.64 -6.27
N ALA A 273 7.10 -19.25 -5.06
CA ALA A 273 6.33 -19.49 -3.84
C ALA A 273 4.94 -18.81 -3.90
N VAL A 274 4.84 -17.66 -4.53
CA VAL A 274 3.59 -16.90 -4.72
C VAL A 274 2.60 -17.64 -5.60
N TYR A 275 3.07 -18.18 -6.75
CA TYR A 275 2.23 -19.00 -7.63
C TYR A 275 1.78 -20.27 -6.93
N GLN A 276 2.69 -20.95 -6.22
CA GLN A 276 2.38 -22.17 -5.47
C GLN A 276 1.42 -21.93 -4.30
N ALA A 277 1.46 -20.74 -3.70
CA ALA A 277 0.47 -20.32 -2.68
C ALA A 277 -0.92 -20.03 -3.25
N GLY A 278 -1.11 -20.12 -4.58
CA GLY A 278 -2.42 -19.99 -5.23
C GLY A 278 -2.76 -18.58 -5.71
N LEU A 279 -1.90 -17.58 -5.53
CA LEU A 279 -2.13 -16.25 -6.09
C LEU A 279 -1.98 -16.25 -7.62
N ARG A 280 -2.86 -15.51 -8.28
CA ARG A 280 -2.84 -15.32 -9.74
C ARG A 280 -3.06 -13.86 -10.05
N LEU A 281 -2.28 -13.34 -10.97
CA LEU A 281 -2.47 -12.00 -11.51
C LEU A 281 -3.60 -12.04 -12.54
N SER A 282 -4.64 -11.23 -12.33
CA SER A 282 -5.79 -11.17 -13.25
C SER A 282 -5.81 -9.90 -14.09
N LEU A 283 -5.22 -8.82 -13.62
CA LEU A 283 -5.20 -7.52 -14.30
C LEU A 283 -3.98 -6.71 -13.85
N ILE A 284 -3.28 -6.11 -14.82
CA ILE A 284 -2.41 -4.95 -14.61
C ILE A 284 -3.03 -3.78 -15.37
N HIS A 285 -3.08 -2.62 -14.74
CA HIS A 285 -3.53 -1.37 -15.34
C HIS A 285 -2.50 -0.28 -15.03
N ILE A 286 -2.02 0.40 -16.07
CA ILE A 286 -1.01 1.47 -16.01
C ILE A 286 -1.64 2.77 -16.46
#